data_5f1ef48603d98f2acefc052e4967431f
#
_entry.id   5f1ef48603d98f2acefc052e4967431f
#
_cell.length_a   1.000
_cell.length_b   1.000
_cell.length_c   1.000
_cell.angle_alpha   90.00
_cell.angle_beta   90.00
_cell.angle_gamma   90.00
#
_symmetry.space_group_name_H-M   'P 1'
#
loop_
_entity.id
_entity.type
_entity.pdbx_description
1 polymer ?
#
loop_
_entity_poly.entity_id
_entity_poly.type
_entity_poly.pdbx_seq_one_letter_code
_entity_poly.pdbx_strand_id
1 'polypeptide(L)'
;MIMQKLEGELFGERSFFPAARHAMTLNKADLIRGVIEKVHLKKKKREKQQYLFPELNYALLSRKQATHAVDSLIEIIKSSLEKGEQVLISGFGKFYVKFKWARKGRNPRTGKEILLDSRRIVTFHCSSKLKEKINKSGSSTD
;
A
#
# COMPACT_ATOMS: atom_id res chain seq x y z
N MET A 1 42.15 -18.81 -19.07
CA MET A 1 41.16 -19.62 -18.31
C MET A 1 40.99 -19.05 -16.89
N ILE A 2 40.77 -17.72 -16.76
CA ILE A 2 40.52 -17.01 -15.49
C ILE A 2 39.69 -15.73 -15.83
N MET A 3 38.54 -15.85 -16.45
CA MET A 3 37.65 -14.70 -16.72
C MET A 3 36.15 -15.12 -16.76
N GLN A 4 35.76 -16.09 -15.96
CA GLN A 4 34.35 -16.56 -15.94
C GLN A 4 33.79 -16.77 -14.52
N LYS A 5 34.29 -16.00 -13.53
CA LYS A 5 33.87 -16.23 -12.13
C LYS A 5 33.56 -14.95 -11.32
N LEU A 6 33.17 -13.86 -11.99
CA LEU A 6 32.81 -12.60 -11.28
C LEU A 6 31.44 -12.00 -11.65
N GLU A 7 30.56 -12.74 -12.32
CA GLU A 7 29.21 -12.25 -12.69
C GLU A 7 28.07 -12.79 -11.80
N GLY A 8 28.38 -13.39 -10.65
CA GLY A 8 27.39 -14.08 -9.80
C GLY A 8 27.05 -13.45 -8.47
N GLU A 9 27.66 -12.35 -8.03
CA GLU A 9 27.54 -11.95 -6.62
C GLU A 9 27.16 -10.48 -6.35
N LEU A 10 26.63 -9.72 -7.30
CA LEU A 10 26.31 -8.30 -7.07
C LEU A 10 24.83 -7.93 -7.08
N PHE A 11 23.93 -8.88 -7.23
CA PHE A 11 22.51 -8.68 -6.97
C PHE A 11 22.01 -9.74 -6.00
N GLY A 12 22.57 -9.72 -4.78
CA GLY A 12 21.91 -10.36 -3.66
C GLY A 12 20.53 -9.74 -3.51
N GLU A 13 19.49 -10.47 -3.91
CA GLU A 13 18.11 -10.24 -3.48
C GLU A 13 18.12 -10.18 -1.95
N ARG A 14 18.27 -8.97 -1.42
CA ARG A 14 17.88 -8.73 -0.04
C ARG A 14 16.38 -8.81 -0.01
N SER A 15 15.88 -10.04 0.11
CA SER A 15 14.55 -10.31 0.59
C SER A 15 14.36 -9.51 1.88
N PHE A 16 13.73 -8.35 1.76
CA PHE A 16 13.50 -7.42 2.86
C PHE A 16 12.40 -7.91 3.83
N PHE A 17 11.99 -9.15 3.70
CA PHE A 17 11.11 -9.79 4.66
C PHE A 17 11.93 -10.72 5.56
N PRO A 18 12.31 -10.28 6.76
CA PRO A 18 12.85 -11.22 7.73
C PRO A 18 11.75 -12.23 8.05
N ALA A 19 12.11 -13.51 7.96
CA ALA A 19 11.28 -14.64 8.33
C ALA A 19 11.12 -14.71 9.86
N ALA A 20 10.54 -13.67 10.45
CA ALA A 20 10.12 -13.65 11.85
C ALA A 20 8.69 -13.15 11.89
N ARG A 21 7.78 -14.03 12.24
CA ARG A 21 6.34 -13.79 12.42
C ARG A 21 6.05 -12.88 13.62
N HIS A 22 6.59 -11.69 13.61
CA HIS A 22 6.03 -10.58 14.36
C HIS A 22 5.15 -9.84 13.36
N ALA A 23 3.87 -9.69 13.69
CA ALA A 23 2.91 -8.92 12.90
C ALA A 23 3.39 -7.46 12.86
N MET A 24 4.33 -7.17 11.97
CA MET A 24 4.80 -5.81 11.73
C MET A 24 3.67 -5.05 11.06
N THR A 25 3.09 -4.13 11.81
CA THR A 25 2.10 -3.22 11.24
C THR A 25 2.77 -2.32 10.22
N LEU A 26 2.33 -2.39 8.96
CA LEU A 26 2.79 -1.49 7.91
C LEU A 26 2.37 -0.06 8.25
N ASN A 27 3.31 0.81 8.47
CA ASN A 27 3.06 2.21 8.78
C ASN A 27 3.31 3.13 7.57
N LYS A 28 2.94 4.41 7.69
CA LYS A 28 3.13 5.40 6.63
C LYS A 28 4.60 5.53 6.20
N ALA A 29 5.55 5.44 7.12
CA ALA A 29 6.97 5.55 6.81
C ALA A 29 7.45 4.38 5.94
N ASP A 30 6.91 3.18 6.17
CA ASP A 30 7.23 1.99 5.36
C ASP A 30 6.62 2.11 3.96
N LEU A 31 5.42 2.68 3.83
CA LEU A 31 4.83 2.99 2.52
C LEU A 31 5.70 3.97 1.74
N ILE A 32 6.16 5.05 2.37
CA ILE A 32 7.04 6.05 1.74
C ILE A 32 8.35 5.39 1.27
N ARG A 33 8.96 4.53 2.10
CA ARG A 33 10.17 3.78 1.76
C ARG A 33 9.94 2.88 0.55
N GLY A 34 8.85 2.11 0.56
CA GLY A 34 8.49 1.24 -0.57
C GLY A 34 8.20 2.00 -1.86
N VAL A 35 7.64 3.22 -1.78
CA VAL A 35 7.44 4.08 -2.96
C VAL A 35 8.79 4.55 -3.52
N ILE A 36 9.72 4.99 -2.66
CA ILE A 36 11.07 5.41 -3.10
C ILE A 36 11.80 4.28 -3.81
N GLU A 37 11.71 3.06 -3.25
CA GLU A 37 12.40 1.89 -3.79
C GLU A 37 11.83 1.43 -5.13
N LYS A 38 10.50 1.49 -5.31
CA LYS A 38 9.82 0.94 -6.49
C LYS A 38 9.57 1.95 -7.61
N VAL A 39 9.52 3.25 -7.30
CA VAL A 39 9.16 4.28 -8.27
C VAL A 39 10.39 4.98 -8.82
N HIS A 40 10.69 4.72 -10.09
CA HIS A 40 11.75 5.38 -10.84
C HIS A 40 11.13 6.40 -11.79
N LEU A 41 11.39 7.68 -11.57
CA LEU A 41 10.90 8.74 -12.45
C LEU A 41 11.80 8.87 -13.68
N LYS A 42 11.17 8.85 -14.87
CA LYS A 42 11.88 9.13 -16.10
C LYS A 42 12.28 10.61 -16.13
N LYS A 43 13.57 10.91 -16.25
CA LYS A 43 14.04 12.29 -16.39
C LYS A 43 13.47 12.92 -17.68
N LYS A 44 12.95 14.13 -17.58
CA LYS A 44 12.49 14.88 -18.77
C LYS A 44 13.71 15.16 -19.65
N LYS A 45 13.72 14.64 -20.89
CA LYS A 45 14.79 14.93 -21.86
C LYS A 45 14.87 16.46 -22.06
N ARG A 46 15.99 17.05 -21.72
CA ARG A 46 16.37 18.35 -22.30
C ARG A 46 16.83 18.08 -23.73
N GLU A 47 16.31 18.81 -24.69
CA GLU A 47 16.39 18.54 -26.13
C GLU A 47 17.79 18.31 -26.73
N LYS A 48 18.86 18.49 -25.98
CA LYS A 48 20.25 18.35 -26.45
C LYS A 48 21.13 17.35 -25.68
N GLN A 49 20.59 16.58 -24.72
CA GLN A 49 21.40 15.60 -23.99
C GLN A 49 20.92 14.19 -24.28
N GLN A 50 21.67 13.49 -25.12
CA GLN A 50 21.59 12.05 -25.28
C GLN A 50 22.47 11.45 -24.20
N TYR A 51 21.86 10.81 -23.19
CA TYR A 51 22.64 10.09 -22.17
C TYR A 51 23.24 8.83 -22.80
N LEU A 52 24.55 8.66 -22.66
CA LEU A 52 25.30 7.53 -23.19
C LEU A 52 24.86 6.21 -22.55
N PHE A 53 24.33 6.28 -21.34
CA PHE A 53 23.85 5.14 -20.57
C PHE A 53 22.35 5.28 -20.27
N PRO A 54 21.50 4.28 -20.64
CA PRO A 54 20.04 4.33 -20.40
C PRO A 54 19.66 4.45 -18.92
N GLU A 55 20.48 3.93 -18.01
CA GLU A 55 20.27 3.96 -16.57
C GLU A 55 20.27 5.40 -16.00
N LEU A 56 20.99 6.33 -16.64
CA LEU A 56 21.02 7.74 -16.24
C LEU A 56 19.73 8.51 -16.59
N ASN A 57 18.82 7.90 -17.36
CA ASN A 57 17.54 8.49 -17.73
C ASN A 57 16.50 8.47 -16.60
N TYR A 58 16.77 7.78 -15.50
CA TYR A 58 15.89 7.67 -14.37
C TYR A 58 16.40 8.45 -13.17
N ALA A 59 15.51 9.03 -12.43
CA ALA A 59 15.79 9.64 -11.13
C ALA A 59 14.99 8.95 -10.07
N LEU A 60 15.62 8.66 -8.95
CA LEU A 60 14.91 8.19 -7.76
C LEU A 60 14.04 9.31 -7.20
N LEU A 61 12.87 8.96 -6.70
CA LEU A 61 12.03 9.90 -5.98
C LEU A 61 12.77 10.41 -4.73
N SER A 62 12.82 11.73 -4.55
CA SER A 62 13.29 12.24 -3.26
C SER A 62 12.30 11.88 -2.15
N ARG A 63 12.80 11.74 -0.92
CA ARG A 63 11.95 11.42 0.24
C ARG A 63 10.80 12.43 0.40
N LYS A 64 11.04 13.72 0.16
CA LYS A 64 10.01 14.77 0.22
C LYS A 64 8.90 14.54 -0.82
N GLN A 65 9.29 14.22 -2.06
CA GLN A 65 8.32 13.93 -3.13
C GLN A 65 7.51 12.67 -2.86
N ALA A 66 8.15 11.60 -2.37
CA ALA A 66 7.46 10.36 -2.00
C ALA A 66 6.48 10.58 -0.84
N THR A 67 6.88 11.35 0.19
CA THR A 67 5.99 11.72 1.29
C THR A 67 4.79 12.50 0.80
N HIS A 68 5.01 13.53 0.00
CA HIS A 68 3.92 14.33 -0.56
C HIS A 68 2.96 13.50 -1.43
N ALA A 69 3.47 12.59 -2.25
CA ALA A 69 2.65 11.71 -3.08
C ALA A 69 1.78 10.78 -2.24
N VAL A 70 2.34 10.15 -1.20
CA VAL A 70 1.59 9.27 -0.28
C VAL A 70 0.54 10.06 0.49
N ASP A 71 0.88 11.25 0.98
CA ASP A 71 -0.05 12.12 1.72
C ASP A 71 -1.20 12.58 0.85
N SER A 72 -0.91 13.05 -0.36
CA SER A 72 -1.93 13.46 -1.32
C SER A 72 -2.87 12.30 -1.67
N LEU A 73 -2.35 11.09 -1.87
CA LEU A 73 -3.16 9.91 -2.16
C LEU A 73 -4.12 9.59 -1.00
N ILE A 74 -3.61 9.57 0.22
CA ILE A 74 -4.42 9.31 1.42
C ILE A 74 -5.48 10.38 1.59
N GLU A 75 -5.14 11.65 1.35
CA GLU A 75 -6.07 12.78 1.48
C GLU A 75 -7.20 12.72 0.43
N ILE A 76 -6.89 12.37 -0.81
CA ILE A 76 -7.90 12.15 -1.86
C ILE A 76 -8.88 11.05 -1.43
N ILE A 77 -8.37 9.92 -0.92
CA ILE A 77 -9.23 8.81 -0.45
C ILE A 77 -10.14 9.28 0.70
N LYS A 78 -9.59 9.99 1.69
CA LYS A 78 -10.37 10.52 2.82
C LYS A 78 -11.45 11.48 2.37
N SER A 79 -11.12 12.43 1.52
CA SER A 79 -12.05 13.43 1.01
C SER A 79 -13.21 12.80 0.22
N SER A 80 -12.94 11.80 -0.62
CA SER A 80 -13.99 11.07 -1.34
C SER A 80 -14.91 10.30 -0.39
N LEU A 81 -14.35 9.63 0.61
CA LEU A 81 -15.15 8.90 1.61
C LEU A 81 -15.95 9.84 2.51
N GLU A 82 -15.45 11.02 2.83
CA GLU A 82 -16.17 12.05 3.59
C GLU A 82 -17.42 12.52 2.84
N LYS A 83 -17.31 12.71 1.52
CA LYS A 83 -18.45 13.02 0.65
C LYS A 83 -19.44 11.86 0.51
N GLY A 84 -19.07 10.66 0.94
CA GLY A 84 -19.88 9.44 0.80
C GLY A 84 -19.65 8.70 -0.51
N GLU A 85 -18.68 9.12 -1.30
CA GLU A 85 -18.30 8.48 -2.55
C GLU A 85 -17.62 7.14 -2.31
N GLN A 86 -17.73 6.24 -3.28
CA GLN A 86 -17.05 4.96 -3.23
C GLN A 86 -15.66 5.08 -3.86
N VAL A 87 -14.64 4.54 -3.21
CA VAL A 87 -13.28 4.52 -3.74
C VAL A 87 -12.93 3.09 -4.17
N LEU A 88 -12.76 2.87 -5.47
CA LEU A 88 -12.35 1.60 -6.04
C LEU A 88 -10.89 1.65 -6.43
N ILE A 89 -10.07 0.78 -5.82
CA ILE A 89 -8.66 0.58 -6.21
C ILE A 89 -8.57 -0.78 -6.92
N SER A 90 -8.30 -0.73 -8.23
CA SER A 90 -8.25 -1.93 -9.07
C SER A 90 -7.23 -2.95 -8.55
N GLY A 91 -7.64 -4.21 -8.44
CA GLY A 91 -6.81 -5.29 -7.92
C GLY A 91 -6.60 -5.31 -6.41
N PHE A 92 -6.98 -4.24 -5.68
CA PHE A 92 -6.89 -4.15 -4.23
C PHE A 92 -8.25 -4.34 -3.56
N GLY A 93 -9.21 -3.45 -3.82
CA GLY A 93 -10.52 -3.53 -3.21
C GLY A 93 -11.30 -2.23 -3.33
N LYS A 94 -12.45 -2.22 -2.67
CA LYS A 94 -13.41 -1.13 -2.69
C LYS A 94 -13.71 -0.67 -1.28
N PHE A 95 -13.61 0.63 -1.06
CA PHE A 95 -14.06 1.30 0.14
C PHE A 95 -15.41 1.96 -0.14
N TYR A 96 -16.35 1.84 0.79
CA TYR A 96 -17.64 2.51 0.68
C TYR A 96 -18.18 2.87 2.04
N VAL A 97 -18.99 3.93 2.07
CA VAL A 97 -19.60 4.46 3.29
C VAL A 97 -20.99 3.85 3.46
N LYS A 98 -21.22 3.22 4.60
CA LYS A 98 -22.56 2.74 5.01
C LYS A 98 -23.10 3.61 6.13
N PHE A 99 -24.39 3.93 6.04
CA PHE A 99 -25.12 4.53 7.14
C PHE A 99 -25.70 3.42 8.05
N LYS A 100 -25.47 3.52 9.33
CA LYS A 100 -26.09 2.67 10.33
C LYS A 100 -27.08 3.48 11.15
N TRP A 101 -28.31 3.05 11.18
CA TRP A 101 -29.38 3.67 11.96
C TRP A 101 -29.15 3.47 13.46
N ALA A 102 -29.74 4.39 14.25
CA ALA A 102 -29.80 4.25 15.69
C ALA A 102 -30.50 2.92 16.06
N ARG A 103 -29.94 2.21 17.02
CA ARG A 103 -30.49 0.95 17.49
C ARG A 103 -30.24 0.74 18.97
N LYS A 104 -31.13 0.03 19.63
CA LYS A 104 -30.87 -0.45 20.98
C LYS A 104 -29.80 -1.53 20.95
N GLY A 105 -28.82 -1.40 21.83
CA GLY A 105 -27.78 -2.39 22.08
C GLY A 105 -27.83 -2.80 23.55
N ARG A 106 -27.05 -3.80 23.93
CA ARG A 106 -26.90 -4.24 25.31
C ARG A 106 -25.41 -4.26 25.68
N ASN A 107 -25.07 -3.70 26.82
CA ASN A 107 -23.72 -3.81 27.35
C ASN A 107 -23.48 -5.25 27.84
N PRO A 108 -22.54 -6.01 27.23
CA PRO A 108 -22.32 -7.41 27.59
C PRO A 108 -21.85 -7.61 29.05
N ARG A 109 -21.20 -6.58 29.63
CA ARG A 109 -20.65 -6.64 30.99
C ARG A 109 -21.71 -6.33 32.08
N THR A 110 -22.62 -5.38 31.79
CA THR A 110 -23.57 -4.87 32.80
C THR A 110 -25.01 -5.32 32.53
N GLY A 111 -25.30 -5.87 31.35
CA GLY A 111 -26.64 -6.23 30.91
C GLY A 111 -27.57 -5.06 30.62
N LYS A 112 -27.13 -3.81 30.86
CA LYS A 112 -27.96 -2.61 30.66
C LYS A 112 -28.17 -2.31 29.18
N GLU A 113 -29.35 -1.83 28.83
CA GLU A 113 -29.65 -1.31 27.49
C GLU A 113 -28.89 -0.01 27.24
N ILE A 114 -28.32 0.11 26.04
CA ILE A 114 -27.66 1.31 25.54
C ILE A 114 -28.28 1.70 24.20
N LEU A 115 -28.57 2.97 24.01
CA LEU A 115 -28.92 3.50 22.71
C LEU A 115 -27.66 3.77 21.92
N LEU A 116 -27.52 3.11 20.77
CA LEU A 116 -26.43 3.37 19.82
C LEU A 116 -26.93 4.37 18.79
N ASP A 117 -26.30 5.52 18.72
CA ASP A 117 -26.65 6.59 17.77
C ASP A 117 -26.38 6.18 16.33
N SER A 118 -27.09 6.83 15.42
CA SER A 118 -26.86 6.69 13.99
C SER A 118 -25.48 7.19 13.61
N ARG A 119 -24.77 6.45 12.74
CA ARG A 119 -23.42 6.80 12.31
C ARG A 119 -23.09 6.31 10.91
N ARG A 120 -22.18 7.02 10.26
CA ARG A 120 -21.56 6.57 9.01
C ARG A 120 -20.32 5.73 9.35
N ILE A 121 -20.15 4.62 8.66
CA ILE A 121 -18.99 3.73 8.79
C ILE A 121 -18.39 3.47 7.41
N VAL A 122 -17.06 3.39 7.35
CA VAL A 122 -16.35 2.94 6.16
C VAL A 122 -16.22 1.42 6.20
N THR A 123 -16.55 0.78 5.09
CA THR A 123 -16.42 -0.67 4.91
C THR A 123 -15.48 -0.95 3.75
N PHE A 124 -14.56 -1.88 3.93
CA PHE A 124 -13.65 -2.36 2.89
C PHE A 124 -14.14 -3.69 2.33
N HIS A 125 -14.13 -3.82 1.01
CA HIS A 125 -14.38 -5.06 0.28
C HIS A 125 -13.15 -5.43 -0.52
N CYS A 126 -12.56 -6.57 -0.21
CA CYS A 126 -11.37 -7.10 -0.86
C CYS A 126 -11.67 -7.51 -2.31
N SER A 127 -10.77 -7.22 -3.25
CA SER A 127 -10.86 -7.70 -4.63
C SER A 127 -10.55 -9.20 -4.73
N SER A 128 -11.06 -9.88 -5.75
CA SER A 128 -10.76 -11.30 -6.00
C SER A 128 -9.26 -11.53 -6.16
N LYS A 129 -8.55 -10.65 -6.88
CA LYS A 129 -7.09 -10.74 -7.06
C LYS A 129 -6.32 -10.67 -5.73
N LEU A 130 -6.72 -9.79 -4.82
CA LEU A 130 -6.08 -9.69 -3.51
C LEU A 130 -6.42 -10.92 -2.65
N LYS A 131 -7.66 -11.38 -2.70
CA LYS A 131 -8.12 -12.57 -1.97
C LYS A 131 -7.34 -13.83 -2.40
N GLU A 132 -7.14 -14.02 -3.69
CA GLU A 132 -6.31 -15.12 -4.22
C GLU A 132 -4.86 -15.03 -3.74
N LYS A 133 -4.26 -13.84 -3.77
CA LYS A 133 -2.88 -13.65 -3.28
C LYS A 133 -2.72 -14.01 -1.80
N ILE A 134 -3.68 -13.60 -0.96
CA ILE A 134 -3.65 -13.91 0.48
C ILE A 134 -3.78 -15.42 0.71
N ASN A 135 -4.66 -16.09 -0.05
CA ASN A 135 -4.89 -17.51 0.13
C ASN A 135 -3.75 -18.37 -0.45
N LYS A 136 -3.15 -17.98 -1.58
CA LYS A 136 -2.00 -18.70 -2.16
C LYS A 136 -0.75 -18.65 -1.28
N SER A 137 -0.53 -17.58 -0.55
CA SER A 137 0.61 -17.49 0.39
C SER A 137 0.41 -18.30 1.68
N GLY A 138 -0.80 -18.80 1.94
CA GLY A 138 -1.10 -19.66 3.09
C GLY A 138 -0.99 -21.17 2.81
N SER A 139 -0.86 -21.59 1.54
CA SER A 139 -0.84 -23.01 1.14
C SER A 139 0.56 -23.60 0.93
N SER A 140 1.62 -22.92 1.35
CA SER A 140 3.01 -23.38 1.25
C SER A 140 3.52 -23.93 2.59
N THR A 141 2.68 -24.64 3.35
CA THR A 141 3.08 -25.35 4.58
C THR A 141 2.42 -26.72 4.58
N ASP A 142 2.96 -27.61 3.74
CA ASP A 142 2.92 -29.07 3.92
C ASP A 142 4.28 -29.62 3.47
#